data_3ad6ee0dd499dd303f1e02487fcc0638
#
_entry.id   3ad6ee0dd499dd303f1e02487fcc0638
#
_cell.length_a   1.000
_cell.length_b   1.000
_cell.length_c   1.000
_cell.angle_alpha   90.00
_cell.angle_beta   90.00
_cell.angle_gamma   90.00
#
_symmetry.space_group_name_H-M   'P 1'
#
loop_
_entity.id
_entity.type
_entity.pdbx_description
1 polymer ?
#
loop_
_entity_poly.entity_id
_entity_poly.type
_entity_poly.pdbx_seq_one_letter_code
_entity_poly.pdbx_strand_id
1 'polypeptide(L)'
;MGEIERESGSGNWLTTYSDMVTLLLVFFVLLYVMTPGIDESTFNDIMSYFQSSTSVVFDKEAASKKQDDGQMREEWQDVKKFLEKQGYSEEANIEKTDEGVKITLNDSLTFNSGSAQLLARSETVLGRIAEAIGSDVKEVKTHGHTDNMPISKSSIYRTNWHLGAARAVSVVLFLNDSADLSASKFEASSYGEFRPVDTNETPEGRRRNRRVEIYINYEQEQQNIKVDMSKLDVDSLRKVVMKKKN
;
A
#
# COMPACT_ATOMS: atom_id res chain seq x y z
N MET A 1 -67.41 -43.77 -5.73
CA MET A 1 -66.25 -43.65 -4.87
C MET A 1 -65.15 -43.09 -5.77
N GLY A 2 -65.04 -41.77 -5.85
CA GLY A 2 -64.15 -41.07 -6.77
C GLY A 2 -62.88 -40.64 -6.01
N GLU A 3 -61.72 -41.11 -6.44
CA GLU A 3 -60.44 -40.64 -6.00
C GLU A 3 -60.20 -39.27 -6.60
N ILE A 4 -59.93 -38.28 -5.71
CA ILE A 4 -59.50 -36.95 -6.09
C ILE A 4 -57.96 -36.99 -6.18
N GLU A 5 -57.47 -37.00 -7.39
CA GLU A 5 -56.01 -36.76 -7.63
C GLU A 5 -55.66 -35.33 -7.17
N ARG A 6 -54.83 -35.24 -6.14
CA ARG A 6 -54.19 -33.99 -5.73
C ARG A 6 -53.02 -33.74 -6.65
N GLU A 7 -53.19 -32.90 -7.66
CA GLU A 7 -52.09 -32.32 -8.38
C GLU A 7 -51.17 -31.55 -7.41
N SER A 8 -49.95 -32.01 -7.27
CA SER A 8 -48.92 -31.37 -6.47
C SER A 8 -48.37 -30.12 -7.20
N GLY A 9 -48.89 -28.96 -6.84
CA GLY A 9 -48.49 -27.68 -7.39
C GLY A 9 -47.08 -27.20 -7.00
N SER A 10 -46.21 -28.10 -6.54
CA SER A 10 -44.85 -27.69 -6.06
C SER A 10 -43.76 -27.73 -7.11
N GLY A 11 -44.04 -28.17 -8.34
CA GLY A 11 -43.04 -28.26 -9.44
C GLY A 11 -42.85 -26.99 -10.27
N ASN A 12 -43.86 -26.13 -10.35
CA ASN A 12 -43.83 -25.02 -11.31
C ASN A 12 -42.92 -23.86 -10.93
N TRP A 13 -42.75 -23.56 -9.66
CA TRP A 13 -41.86 -22.48 -9.26
C TRP A 13 -40.37 -22.81 -9.49
N LEU A 14 -39.96 -24.07 -9.33
CA LEU A 14 -38.58 -24.51 -9.57
C LEU A 14 -38.23 -24.44 -11.05
N THR A 15 -39.19 -24.76 -11.93
CA THR A 15 -39.00 -24.65 -13.38
C THR A 15 -38.84 -23.18 -13.83
N THR A 16 -39.70 -22.29 -13.30
CA THR A 16 -39.58 -20.85 -13.60
C THR A 16 -38.33 -20.22 -13.00
N TYR A 17 -37.90 -20.67 -11.82
CA TYR A 17 -36.64 -20.24 -11.21
C TYR A 17 -35.43 -20.71 -12.04
N SER A 18 -35.42 -21.98 -12.45
CA SER A 18 -34.35 -22.53 -13.30
C SER A 18 -34.27 -21.79 -14.64
N ASP A 19 -35.37 -21.45 -15.26
CA ASP A 19 -35.43 -20.70 -16.52
C ASP A 19 -34.87 -19.27 -16.34
N MET A 20 -35.29 -18.59 -15.25
CA MET A 20 -34.70 -17.26 -14.93
C MET A 20 -33.20 -17.30 -14.72
N VAL A 21 -32.70 -18.31 -13.99
CA VAL A 21 -31.25 -18.43 -13.72
C VAL A 21 -30.47 -18.76 -15.00
N THR A 22 -31.02 -19.62 -15.86
CA THR A 22 -30.39 -19.94 -17.15
C THR A 22 -30.38 -18.74 -18.09
N LEU A 23 -31.46 -17.96 -18.16
CA LEU A 23 -31.52 -16.73 -18.94
C LEU A 23 -30.53 -15.69 -18.41
N LEU A 24 -30.40 -15.56 -17.09
CA LEU A 24 -29.41 -14.67 -16.46
C LEU A 24 -27.98 -15.11 -16.78
N LEU A 25 -27.69 -16.42 -16.71
CA LEU A 25 -26.40 -16.99 -17.07
C LEU A 25 -26.06 -16.70 -18.54
N VAL A 26 -26.99 -16.99 -19.47
CA VAL A 26 -26.82 -16.71 -20.90
C VAL A 26 -26.58 -15.23 -21.14
N PHE A 27 -27.30 -14.36 -20.45
CA PHE A 27 -27.10 -12.91 -20.54
C PHE A 27 -25.69 -12.49 -20.12
N PHE A 28 -25.16 -13.00 -19.00
CA PHE A 28 -23.79 -12.69 -18.58
C PHE A 28 -22.74 -13.28 -19.52
N VAL A 29 -22.96 -14.50 -20.05
CA VAL A 29 -22.07 -15.09 -21.05
C VAL A 29 -22.06 -14.26 -22.34
N LEU A 30 -23.22 -13.80 -22.80
CA LEU A 30 -23.30 -12.90 -23.95
C LEU A 30 -22.62 -11.57 -23.69
N LEU A 31 -22.81 -10.96 -22.52
CA LEU A 31 -22.08 -9.75 -22.15
C LEU A 31 -20.57 -9.98 -22.13
N TYR A 32 -20.11 -11.11 -21.57
CA TYR A 32 -18.68 -11.45 -21.54
C TYR A 32 -18.10 -11.64 -22.94
N VAL A 33 -18.82 -12.32 -23.83
CA VAL A 33 -18.38 -12.57 -25.23
C VAL A 33 -18.46 -11.30 -26.08
N MET A 34 -19.45 -10.44 -25.84
CA MET A 34 -19.65 -9.19 -26.60
C MET A 34 -18.88 -8.01 -26.04
N THR A 35 -18.33 -8.11 -24.82
CA THR A 35 -17.39 -7.11 -24.30
C THR A 35 -16.03 -7.41 -24.92
N PRO A 36 -15.59 -6.67 -25.98
CA PRO A 36 -14.24 -6.83 -26.48
C PRO A 36 -13.31 -6.55 -25.32
N GLY A 37 -12.39 -7.48 -25.03
CA GLY A 37 -11.37 -7.24 -24.03
C GLY A 37 -10.74 -5.88 -24.32
N ILE A 38 -10.81 -4.96 -23.35
CA ILE A 38 -10.12 -3.67 -23.47
C ILE A 38 -8.65 -4.05 -23.47
N ASP A 39 -8.04 -4.07 -24.67
CA ASP A 39 -6.62 -4.25 -24.78
C ASP A 39 -5.91 -3.05 -24.15
N GLU A 40 -4.71 -3.29 -23.63
CA GLU A 40 -3.91 -2.30 -22.90
C GLU A 40 -3.71 -1.01 -23.72
N SER A 41 -3.68 -1.11 -25.05
CA SER A 41 -3.61 0.02 -25.97
C SER A 41 -4.88 0.88 -25.94
N THR A 42 -6.05 0.25 -25.92
CA THR A 42 -7.35 0.96 -25.87
C THR A 42 -7.57 1.61 -24.50
N PHE A 43 -7.13 0.96 -23.40
CA PHE A 43 -7.16 1.56 -22.06
C PHE A 43 -6.24 2.78 -22.00
N ASN A 44 -5.01 2.68 -22.48
CA ASN A 44 -4.04 3.77 -22.51
C ASN A 44 -4.51 4.93 -23.41
N ASP A 45 -5.16 4.65 -24.56
CA ASP A 45 -5.74 5.67 -25.44
C ASP A 45 -6.88 6.43 -24.75
N ILE A 46 -7.75 5.73 -24.02
CA ILE A 46 -8.83 6.34 -23.24
C ILE A 46 -8.24 7.19 -22.12
N MET A 47 -7.25 6.67 -21.39
CA MET A 47 -6.58 7.40 -20.30
C MET A 47 -5.84 8.64 -20.82
N SER A 48 -5.15 8.55 -21.96
CA SER A 48 -4.47 9.69 -22.57
C SER A 48 -5.44 10.77 -23.03
N TYR A 49 -6.63 10.37 -23.55
CA TYR A 49 -7.69 11.31 -23.92
C TYR A 49 -8.28 12.01 -22.69
N PHE A 50 -8.52 11.29 -21.60
CA PHE A 50 -8.94 11.90 -20.33
C PHE A 50 -7.89 12.86 -19.79
N GLN A 51 -6.62 12.49 -19.81
CA GLN A 51 -5.51 13.36 -19.40
C GLN A 51 -5.39 14.61 -20.28
N SER A 52 -5.54 14.49 -21.59
CA SER A 52 -5.48 15.64 -22.50
C SER A 52 -6.73 16.54 -22.43
N SER A 53 -7.90 15.97 -22.15
CA SER A 53 -9.16 16.73 -22.02
C SER A 53 -9.27 17.45 -20.69
N THR A 54 -8.67 16.92 -19.63
CA THR A 54 -8.64 17.57 -18.29
C THR A 54 -7.57 18.64 -18.19
N SER A 55 -6.52 18.63 -19.02
CA SER A 55 -5.48 19.67 -19.04
C SER A 55 -6.00 21.07 -19.45
N VAL A 56 -7.19 21.15 -20.04
CA VAL A 56 -7.79 22.43 -20.45
C VAL A 56 -8.54 23.16 -19.31
N VAL A 57 -8.78 22.48 -18.18
CA VAL A 57 -9.58 23.01 -17.06
C VAL A 57 -8.75 23.32 -15.81
N PHE A 58 -7.47 22.93 -15.81
CA PHE A 58 -6.61 23.28 -14.68
C PHE A 58 -6.06 24.68 -14.83
N ASP A 59 -6.54 25.58 -13.98
CA ASP A 59 -6.01 26.94 -13.81
C ASP A 59 -4.47 26.86 -13.62
N LYS A 60 -3.75 27.70 -14.37
CA LYS A 60 -2.29 27.74 -14.40
C LYS A 60 -1.61 28.02 -13.04
N GLU A 61 -2.37 28.37 -12.01
CA GLU A 61 -1.85 28.62 -10.66
C GLU A 61 -1.65 27.35 -9.82
N ALA A 62 -2.30 26.21 -10.17
CA ALA A 62 -2.04 24.92 -9.52
C ALA A 62 -0.87 24.14 -10.15
N ALA A 63 -0.39 24.57 -11.31
CA ALA A 63 0.66 23.87 -12.07
C ALA A 63 2.09 24.10 -11.55
N SER A 64 2.27 24.84 -10.46
CA SER A 64 3.61 25.00 -9.83
C SER A 64 3.87 24.01 -8.68
N LYS A 65 2.93 23.11 -8.35
CA LYS A 65 3.22 21.99 -7.47
C LYS A 65 3.54 20.77 -8.33
N LYS A 66 4.83 20.44 -8.37
CA LYS A 66 5.51 19.33 -9.02
C LYS A 66 4.60 18.11 -9.22
N GLN A 67 4.37 17.79 -10.49
CA GLN A 67 4.04 16.45 -10.96
C GLN A 67 5.07 15.48 -10.34
N ASP A 68 4.63 14.60 -9.44
CA ASP A 68 5.49 13.58 -8.84
C ASP A 68 5.73 12.50 -9.90
N ASP A 69 6.74 12.72 -10.72
CA ASP A 69 7.17 11.89 -11.86
C ASP A 69 7.84 10.59 -11.38
N GLY A 70 7.24 9.87 -10.44
CA GLY A 70 7.76 8.58 -9.98
C GLY A 70 9.05 8.68 -9.16
N GLN A 71 9.60 9.88 -8.94
CA GLN A 71 10.81 10.08 -8.14
C GLN A 71 10.47 10.17 -6.65
N MET A 72 11.37 9.62 -5.83
CA MET A 72 11.34 9.79 -4.38
C MET A 72 11.50 11.28 -4.04
N ARG A 73 10.75 11.79 -3.05
CA ARG A 73 10.88 13.16 -2.56
C ARG A 73 12.32 13.49 -2.17
N GLU A 74 12.73 14.75 -2.31
CA GLU A 74 14.10 15.20 -2.13
C GLU A 74 14.62 14.88 -0.72
N GLU A 75 13.80 15.06 0.30
CA GLU A 75 14.13 14.78 1.70
C GLU A 75 14.56 13.31 1.89
N TRP A 76 13.85 12.36 1.26
CA TRP A 76 14.17 10.94 1.33
C TRP A 76 15.38 10.54 0.47
N GLN A 77 15.62 11.26 -0.63
CA GLN A 77 16.85 11.09 -1.39
C GLN A 77 18.06 11.49 -0.56
N ASP A 78 17.95 12.55 0.24
CA ASP A 78 19.05 13.00 1.10
C ASP A 78 19.27 12.05 2.28
N VAL A 79 18.21 11.48 2.89
CA VAL A 79 18.33 10.39 3.87
C VAL A 79 19.04 9.19 3.23
N LYS A 80 18.66 8.80 2.00
CA LYS A 80 19.30 7.69 1.29
C LYS A 80 20.79 7.94 1.05
N LYS A 81 21.16 9.12 0.54
CA LYS A 81 22.57 9.51 0.37
C LYS A 81 23.33 9.51 1.69
N PHE A 82 22.69 9.94 2.78
CA PHE A 82 23.30 9.88 4.11
C PHE A 82 23.61 8.43 4.52
N LEU A 83 22.65 7.49 4.35
CA LEU A 83 22.87 6.08 4.64
C LEU A 83 24.00 5.47 3.83
N GLU A 84 24.05 5.77 2.53
CA GLU A 84 25.14 5.34 1.63
C GLU A 84 26.50 5.88 2.09
N LYS A 85 26.58 7.17 2.43
CA LYS A 85 27.83 7.81 2.91
C LYS A 85 28.33 7.23 4.24
N GLN A 86 27.42 6.79 5.11
CA GLN A 86 27.75 6.15 6.39
C GLN A 86 28.07 4.65 6.23
N GLY A 87 27.90 4.08 5.03
CA GLY A 87 28.14 2.66 4.77
C GLY A 87 27.03 1.74 5.25
N TYR A 88 25.81 2.25 5.46
CA TYR A 88 24.65 1.47 5.96
C TYR A 88 23.77 0.90 4.87
N SER A 89 24.21 0.89 3.61
CA SER A 89 23.40 0.44 2.45
C SER A 89 22.95 -1.02 2.54
N GLU A 90 23.67 -1.86 3.28
CA GLU A 90 23.25 -3.27 3.51
C GLU A 90 22.30 -3.43 4.69
N GLU A 91 22.32 -2.49 5.64
CA GLU A 91 21.52 -2.56 6.88
C GLU A 91 20.28 -1.68 6.84
N ALA A 92 20.20 -0.73 5.92
CA ALA A 92 19.08 0.20 5.79
C ALA A 92 18.71 0.38 4.32
N ASN A 93 17.41 0.29 4.02
CA ASN A 93 16.87 0.51 2.67
C ASN A 93 15.68 1.45 2.72
N ILE A 94 15.55 2.31 1.69
CA ILE A 94 14.42 3.24 1.52
C ILE A 94 13.80 2.98 0.16
N GLU A 95 12.51 2.68 0.17
CA GLU A 95 11.71 2.38 -1.01
C GLU A 95 10.51 3.33 -1.09
N LYS A 96 10.22 3.84 -2.29
CA LYS A 96 8.97 4.55 -2.54
C LYS A 96 7.81 3.54 -2.58
N THR A 97 6.69 3.91 -1.99
CA THR A 97 5.41 3.17 -2.06
C THR A 97 4.32 4.07 -2.65
N ASP A 98 3.18 3.50 -2.99
CA ASP A 98 2.03 4.27 -3.53
C ASP A 98 1.50 5.31 -2.53
N GLU A 99 1.65 5.06 -1.23
CA GLU A 99 1.15 5.95 -0.16
C GLU A 99 2.25 6.85 0.42
N GLY A 100 3.53 6.60 0.08
CA GLY A 100 4.63 7.36 0.66
C GLY A 100 5.99 6.66 0.57
N VAL A 101 6.61 6.37 1.71
CA VAL A 101 7.95 5.78 1.79
C VAL A 101 7.97 4.65 2.82
N LYS A 102 8.63 3.55 2.46
CA LYS A 102 8.96 2.45 3.37
C LYS A 102 10.45 2.46 3.66
N ILE A 103 10.81 2.47 4.92
CA ILE A 103 12.20 2.37 5.39
C ILE A 103 12.35 1.04 6.12
N THR A 104 13.32 0.24 5.70
CA THR A 104 13.67 -1.03 6.35
C THR A 104 15.01 -0.87 7.06
N LEU A 105 15.05 -1.13 8.35
CA LEU A 105 16.27 -1.11 9.17
C LEU A 105 16.52 -2.51 9.74
N ASN A 106 17.70 -3.07 9.47
CA ASN A 106 18.09 -4.35 10.02
C ASN A 106 18.36 -4.25 11.53
N ASP A 107 18.10 -5.33 12.25
CA ASP A 107 18.35 -5.48 13.68
C ASP A 107 19.79 -5.11 14.08
N SER A 108 20.77 -5.55 13.29
CA SER A 108 22.18 -5.27 13.56
C SER A 108 22.53 -3.79 13.59
N LEU A 109 21.82 -2.95 12.82
CA LEU A 109 21.97 -1.50 12.86
C LEU A 109 21.24 -0.88 14.06
N THR A 110 20.10 -1.48 14.42
CA THR A 110 19.10 -0.84 15.27
C THR A 110 19.21 -1.23 16.74
N PHE A 111 19.45 -2.52 17.04
CA PHE A 111 19.39 -3.07 18.38
C PHE A 111 20.54 -4.01 18.70
N ASN A 112 20.75 -4.26 19.99
CA ASN A 112 21.53 -5.41 20.43
C ASN A 112 20.71 -6.71 20.32
N SER A 113 21.39 -7.85 20.21
CA SER A 113 20.73 -9.16 20.10
C SER A 113 19.79 -9.39 21.29
N GLY A 114 18.55 -9.79 21.00
CA GLY A 114 17.52 -10.05 22.00
C GLY A 114 17.05 -8.82 22.80
N SER A 115 17.42 -7.61 22.36
CA SER A 115 17.08 -6.33 23.02
C SER A 115 16.17 -5.47 22.13
N ALA A 116 15.44 -4.55 22.72
CA ALA A 116 14.73 -3.47 22.07
C ALA A 116 15.31 -2.08 22.43
N GLN A 117 16.47 -2.04 23.06
CA GLN A 117 17.19 -0.80 23.32
C GLN A 117 17.90 -0.35 22.05
N LEU A 118 17.67 0.90 21.64
CA LEU A 118 18.30 1.50 20.47
C LEU A 118 19.83 1.65 20.68
N LEU A 119 20.57 1.41 19.62
CA LEU A 119 22.00 1.68 19.56
C LEU A 119 22.24 3.17 19.22
N ALA A 120 23.31 3.78 19.70
CA ALA A 120 23.66 5.17 19.39
C ALA A 120 23.73 5.45 17.88
N ARG A 121 24.21 4.46 17.09
CA ARG A 121 24.22 4.59 15.63
C ARG A 121 22.82 4.58 15.00
N SER A 122 21.86 3.83 15.59
CA SER A 122 20.48 3.86 15.12
C SER A 122 19.78 5.17 15.48
N GLU A 123 20.08 5.77 16.64
CA GLU A 123 19.56 7.08 17.01
C GLU A 123 19.98 8.15 16.01
N THR A 124 21.22 8.10 15.49
CA THR A 124 21.69 9.00 14.42
C THR A 124 20.91 8.81 13.12
N VAL A 125 20.63 7.56 12.73
CA VAL A 125 19.82 7.24 11.54
C VAL A 125 18.38 7.67 11.71
N LEU A 126 17.77 7.32 12.85
CA LEU A 126 16.39 7.69 13.17
C LEU A 126 16.22 9.21 13.31
N GLY A 127 17.23 9.93 13.80
CA GLY A 127 17.25 11.39 13.83
C GLY A 127 17.15 11.99 12.42
N ARG A 128 17.93 11.45 11.45
CA ARG A 128 17.83 11.90 10.04
C ARG A 128 16.48 11.55 9.40
N ILE A 129 15.88 10.42 9.78
CA ILE A 129 14.53 10.05 9.36
C ILE A 129 13.51 11.03 9.97
N ALA A 130 13.63 11.36 11.26
CA ALA A 130 12.74 12.29 11.93
C ALA A 130 12.77 13.70 11.31
N GLU A 131 13.97 14.19 10.94
CA GLU A 131 14.14 15.48 10.23
C GLU A 131 13.45 15.51 8.85
N ALA A 132 13.33 14.35 8.18
CA ALA A 132 12.65 14.24 6.88
C ALA A 132 11.13 14.07 7.01
N ILE A 133 10.61 13.83 8.22
CA ILE A 133 9.16 13.74 8.48
C ILE A 133 8.57 15.14 8.51
N GLY A 134 7.82 15.52 7.48
CA GLY A 134 7.14 16.79 7.39
C GLY A 134 5.74 16.79 8.03
N SER A 135 5.15 17.96 8.15
CA SER A 135 3.80 18.16 8.70
C SER A 135 2.68 17.56 7.82
N ASP A 136 2.96 17.32 6.54
CA ASP A 136 2.06 16.71 5.54
C ASP A 136 1.98 15.18 5.65
N VAL A 137 2.74 14.56 6.59
CA VAL A 137 2.63 13.15 6.89
C VAL A 137 1.28 12.86 7.56
N LYS A 138 0.53 11.91 6.99
CA LYS A 138 -0.73 11.42 7.52
C LYS A 138 -0.52 10.54 8.75
N GLU A 139 0.37 9.55 8.61
CA GLU A 139 0.66 8.55 9.64
C GLU A 139 2.04 7.95 9.47
N VAL A 140 2.62 7.50 10.57
CA VAL A 140 3.88 6.74 10.63
C VAL A 140 3.61 5.41 11.30
N LYS A 141 3.72 4.32 10.54
CA LYS A 141 3.54 2.95 11.05
C LYS A 141 4.88 2.25 11.20
N THR A 142 5.14 1.68 12.34
CA THR A 142 6.36 0.93 12.61
C THR A 142 6.05 -0.53 12.88
N HIS A 143 6.64 -1.43 12.10
CA HIS A 143 6.42 -2.87 12.18
C HIS A 143 7.69 -3.58 12.64
N GLY A 144 7.61 -4.32 13.74
CA GLY A 144 8.71 -5.13 14.26
C GLY A 144 8.62 -6.57 13.78
N HIS A 145 9.75 -7.08 13.28
CA HIS A 145 9.91 -8.46 12.81
C HIS A 145 11.09 -9.14 13.49
N THR A 146 10.98 -10.45 13.69
CA THR A 146 12.05 -11.31 14.21
C THR A 146 12.34 -12.45 13.24
N ASP A 147 13.41 -13.19 13.50
CA ASP A 147 13.59 -14.53 12.96
C ASP A 147 12.76 -15.56 13.77
N ASN A 148 12.86 -16.85 13.37
CA ASN A 148 12.18 -17.95 14.05
C ASN A 148 12.95 -18.55 15.24
N MET A 149 14.05 -17.94 15.67
CA MET A 149 14.80 -18.44 16.84
C MET A 149 14.00 -18.22 18.11
N PRO A 150 13.88 -19.24 18.96
CA PRO A 150 13.18 -19.10 20.24
C PRO A 150 13.84 -18.03 21.12
N ILE A 151 13.02 -17.23 21.78
CA ILE A 151 13.49 -16.25 22.76
C ILE A 151 14.16 -16.97 23.94
N SER A 152 15.28 -16.45 24.41
CA SER A 152 15.99 -16.97 25.57
C SER A 152 15.08 -16.98 26.81
N LYS A 153 15.16 -18.05 27.62
CA LYS A 153 14.41 -18.16 28.90
C LYS A 153 14.76 -17.05 29.90
N SER A 154 15.95 -16.45 29.80
CA SER A 154 16.39 -15.31 30.63
C SER A 154 15.94 -13.95 30.08
N SER A 155 15.31 -13.90 28.93
CA SER A 155 14.83 -12.65 28.34
C SER A 155 13.60 -12.13 29.09
N ILE A 156 13.47 -10.80 29.15
CA ILE A 156 12.25 -10.14 29.61
C ILE A 156 11.09 -10.31 28.61
N TYR A 157 11.40 -10.62 27.37
CA TYR A 157 10.40 -10.88 26.32
C TYR A 157 10.04 -12.36 26.32
N ARG A 158 8.74 -12.66 26.34
CA ARG A 158 8.25 -14.04 26.40
C ARG A 158 8.18 -14.73 25.05
N THR A 159 7.99 -13.96 23.98
CA THR A 159 7.78 -14.45 22.59
C THR A 159 8.40 -13.49 21.59
N ASN A 160 8.58 -13.95 20.37
CA ASN A 160 8.99 -13.13 19.22
C ASN A 160 8.02 -11.96 18.95
N TRP A 161 6.72 -12.13 19.24
CA TRP A 161 5.73 -11.05 19.20
C TRP A 161 6.06 -9.93 20.18
N HIS A 162 6.40 -10.28 21.44
CA HIS A 162 6.77 -9.29 22.46
C HIS A 162 8.05 -8.53 22.08
N LEU A 163 9.07 -9.24 21.60
CA LEU A 163 10.32 -8.60 21.20
C LEU A 163 10.10 -7.66 20.00
N GLY A 164 9.38 -8.12 18.97
CA GLY A 164 9.06 -7.30 17.79
C GLY A 164 8.24 -6.06 18.17
N ALA A 165 7.23 -6.21 19.05
CA ALA A 165 6.44 -5.09 19.53
C ALA A 165 7.27 -4.08 20.34
N ALA A 166 8.11 -4.55 21.25
CA ALA A 166 8.98 -3.67 22.03
C ALA A 166 9.95 -2.87 21.13
N ARG A 167 10.50 -3.49 20.09
CA ARG A 167 11.36 -2.83 19.10
C ARG A 167 10.62 -1.75 18.31
N ALA A 168 9.41 -2.08 17.80
CA ALA A 168 8.58 -1.11 17.12
C ALA A 168 8.25 0.09 18.02
N VAL A 169 7.89 -0.16 19.27
CA VAL A 169 7.61 0.89 20.28
C VAL A 169 8.84 1.75 20.53
N SER A 170 10.04 1.16 20.68
CA SER A 170 11.26 1.95 20.89
C SER A 170 11.56 2.91 19.74
N VAL A 171 11.34 2.46 18.49
CA VAL A 171 11.49 3.32 17.30
C VAL A 171 10.42 4.41 17.27
N VAL A 172 9.16 4.08 17.55
CA VAL A 172 8.06 5.06 17.59
C VAL A 172 8.32 6.12 18.65
N LEU A 173 8.73 5.74 19.86
CA LEU A 173 9.03 6.70 20.93
C LEU A 173 10.15 7.66 20.50
N PHE A 174 11.22 7.15 19.91
CA PHE A 174 12.31 7.99 19.42
C PHE A 174 11.85 8.97 18.34
N LEU A 175 11.08 8.48 17.34
CA LEU A 175 10.57 9.32 16.26
C LEU A 175 9.56 10.36 16.78
N ASN A 176 8.68 9.97 17.71
CA ASN A 176 7.72 10.89 18.31
C ASN A 176 8.40 12.03 19.12
N ASP A 177 9.52 11.73 19.78
CA ASP A 177 10.26 12.73 20.54
C ASP A 177 11.13 13.64 19.65
N SER A 178 11.45 13.18 18.43
CA SER A 178 12.40 13.85 17.52
C SER A 178 11.74 14.54 16.34
N ALA A 179 10.57 14.08 15.88
CA ALA A 179 9.85 14.66 14.74
C ALA A 179 8.80 15.67 15.20
N ASP A 180 8.58 16.71 14.39
CA ASP A 180 7.48 17.68 14.61
C ASP A 180 6.16 17.13 14.07
N LEU A 181 5.67 16.05 14.69
CA LEU A 181 4.45 15.36 14.30
C LEU A 181 3.63 14.96 15.55
N SER A 182 2.29 15.08 15.46
CA SER A 182 1.41 14.68 16.56
C SER A 182 1.57 13.20 16.92
N ALA A 183 1.64 12.87 18.23
CA ALA A 183 1.72 11.51 18.73
C ALA A 183 0.57 10.59 18.24
N SER A 184 -0.60 11.16 17.92
CA SER A 184 -1.74 10.42 17.38
C SER A 184 -1.53 9.86 15.98
N LYS A 185 -0.49 10.31 15.28
CA LYS A 185 -0.14 9.85 13.93
C LYS A 185 0.82 8.66 13.93
N PHE A 186 1.30 8.21 15.09
CA PHE A 186 2.22 7.08 15.20
C PHE A 186 1.52 5.79 15.57
N GLU A 187 1.91 4.69 14.92
CA GLU A 187 1.46 3.33 15.19
C GLU A 187 2.64 2.39 15.34
N ALA A 188 2.61 1.51 16.35
CA ALA A 188 3.57 0.44 16.55
C ALA A 188 2.88 -0.92 16.45
N SER A 189 3.37 -1.80 15.58
CA SER A 189 2.84 -3.14 15.38
C SER A 189 3.96 -4.18 15.38
N SER A 190 3.63 -5.45 15.62
CA SER A 190 4.58 -6.55 15.50
C SER A 190 3.99 -7.67 14.66
N TYR A 191 4.84 -8.39 13.96
CA TYR A 191 4.49 -9.62 13.25
C TYR A 191 5.32 -10.81 13.74
N GLY A 192 6.23 -10.60 14.71
CA GLY A 192 7.13 -11.65 15.18
C GLY A 192 7.86 -12.28 14.00
N GLU A 193 7.88 -13.63 13.98
CA GLU A 193 8.52 -14.45 12.94
C GLU A 193 7.62 -14.77 11.74
N PHE A 194 6.34 -14.34 11.76
CA PHE A 194 5.30 -14.83 10.83
C PHE A 194 5.23 -14.09 9.49
N ARG A 195 6.07 -13.08 9.27
CA ARG A 195 6.22 -12.39 7.99
C ARG A 195 7.70 -12.33 7.57
N PRO A 196 8.32 -13.48 7.29
CA PRO A 196 9.70 -13.52 6.83
C PRO A 196 9.83 -12.95 5.41
N VAL A 197 10.94 -12.26 5.15
CA VAL A 197 11.33 -11.79 3.80
C VAL A 197 12.36 -12.71 3.16
N ASP A 198 12.93 -13.62 3.95
CA ASP A 198 13.91 -14.60 3.50
C ASP A 198 13.79 -15.90 4.31
N THR A 199 14.52 -16.95 3.90
CA THR A 199 14.54 -18.21 4.63
C THR A 199 15.12 -18.04 6.04
N ASN A 200 14.51 -18.70 7.02
CA ASN A 200 15.05 -18.79 8.37
C ASN A 200 16.10 -19.91 8.55
N GLU A 201 16.38 -20.67 7.51
CA GLU A 201 17.34 -21.80 7.58
C GLU A 201 18.78 -21.29 7.63
N THR A 202 19.10 -20.20 6.93
CA THR A 202 20.43 -19.61 6.88
C THR A 202 20.60 -18.45 7.88
N PRO A 203 21.81 -18.25 8.42
CA PRO A 203 22.09 -17.09 9.27
C PRO A 203 21.82 -15.75 8.58
N GLU A 204 22.14 -15.67 7.29
CA GLU A 204 21.94 -14.48 6.45
C GLU A 204 20.46 -14.19 6.25
N GLY A 205 19.64 -15.21 5.98
CA GLY A 205 18.19 -15.06 5.86
C GLY A 205 17.56 -14.64 7.19
N ARG A 206 17.97 -15.25 8.32
CA ARG A 206 17.53 -14.80 9.64
C ARG A 206 17.91 -13.35 9.93
N ARG A 207 19.12 -12.90 9.53
CA ARG A 207 19.55 -11.50 9.66
C ARG A 207 18.62 -10.57 8.91
N ARG A 208 18.20 -10.90 7.68
CA ARG A 208 17.23 -10.11 6.90
C ARG A 208 15.83 -10.11 7.52
N ASN A 209 15.42 -11.23 8.15
CA ASN A 209 14.13 -11.33 8.82
C ASN A 209 14.05 -10.47 10.08
N ARG A 210 15.16 -10.34 10.83
CA ARG A 210 15.24 -9.44 11.98
C ARG A 210 15.37 -8.00 11.52
N ARG A 211 14.26 -7.29 11.43
CA ARG A 211 14.18 -5.92 10.93
C ARG A 211 13.04 -5.13 11.58
N VAL A 212 13.13 -3.83 11.45
CA VAL A 212 12.00 -2.92 11.66
C VAL A 212 11.68 -2.24 10.33
N GLU A 213 10.41 -2.18 9.99
CA GLU A 213 9.90 -1.46 8.83
C GLU A 213 9.14 -0.23 9.32
N ILE A 214 9.47 0.94 8.77
CA ILE A 214 8.82 2.22 9.06
C ILE A 214 8.12 2.67 7.79
N TYR A 215 6.81 2.79 7.83
CA TYR A 215 5.98 3.29 6.75
C TYR A 215 5.59 4.73 7.05
N ILE A 216 5.92 5.64 6.18
CA ILE A 216 5.59 7.06 6.28
C ILE A 216 4.61 7.34 5.14
N ASN A 217 3.34 7.44 5.51
CA ASN A 217 2.26 7.66 4.57
C ASN A 217 1.86 9.14 4.56
N TYR A 218 1.64 9.68 3.38
CA TYR A 218 1.21 11.06 3.19
C TYR A 218 -0.30 11.15 3.03
N GLU A 219 -0.84 12.31 3.34
CA GLU A 219 -2.21 12.60 2.96
C GLU A 219 -2.26 12.61 1.42
N GLN A 220 -2.98 11.65 0.86
CA GLN A 220 -3.30 11.71 -0.56
C GLN A 220 -4.23 12.92 -0.72
N GLU A 221 -3.81 13.93 -1.45
CA GLU A 221 -4.77 14.92 -1.94
C GLU A 221 -5.81 14.12 -2.72
N GLN A 222 -6.98 13.87 -2.10
CA GLN A 222 -8.14 13.44 -2.86
C GLN A 222 -8.35 14.55 -3.89
N GLN A 223 -7.87 14.32 -5.10
CA GLN A 223 -8.30 15.13 -6.22
C GLN A 223 -9.81 14.95 -6.27
N ASN A 224 -10.52 15.83 -5.60
CA ASN A 224 -11.95 16.03 -5.82
C ASN A 224 -12.06 16.52 -7.27
N ILE A 225 -11.98 15.57 -8.21
CA ILE A 225 -12.27 15.81 -9.61
C ILE A 225 -13.75 16.14 -9.64
N LYS A 226 -14.07 17.41 -9.41
CA LYS A 226 -15.37 17.96 -9.76
C LYS A 226 -15.43 17.92 -11.28
N VAL A 227 -15.86 16.78 -11.82
CA VAL A 227 -16.15 16.65 -13.25
C VAL A 227 -17.33 17.60 -13.48
N ASP A 228 -17.06 18.75 -14.06
CA ASP A 228 -18.11 19.63 -14.54
C ASP A 228 -18.74 18.98 -15.77
N MET A 229 -19.77 18.17 -15.53
CA MET A 229 -20.51 17.44 -16.56
C MET A 229 -21.07 18.35 -17.64
N SER A 230 -21.19 19.68 -17.38
CA SER A 230 -21.67 20.64 -18.38
C SER A 230 -20.63 20.95 -19.46
N LYS A 231 -19.36 20.65 -19.22
CA LYS A 231 -18.25 20.87 -20.17
C LYS A 231 -17.81 19.59 -20.91
N LEU A 232 -18.46 18.45 -20.65
CA LEU A 232 -18.26 17.21 -21.41
C LEU A 232 -18.89 17.35 -22.79
N ASP A 233 -18.08 17.60 -23.80
CA ASP A 233 -18.53 17.57 -25.21
C ASP A 233 -18.78 16.12 -25.65
N VAL A 234 -20.01 15.68 -25.47
CA VAL A 234 -20.49 14.33 -25.82
C VAL A 234 -20.33 14.04 -27.32
N ASP A 235 -20.35 15.09 -28.16
CA ASP A 235 -20.19 14.94 -29.62
C ASP A 235 -18.75 14.66 -30.01
N SER A 236 -17.78 15.16 -29.27
CA SER A 236 -16.36 14.78 -29.47
C SER A 236 -16.11 13.32 -29.08
N LEU A 237 -16.71 12.84 -28.01
CA LEU A 237 -16.63 11.42 -27.61
C LEU A 237 -17.27 10.49 -28.68
N ARG A 238 -18.40 10.87 -29.26
CA ARG A 238 -19.02 10.13 -30.35
C ARG A 238 -18.13 10.04 -31.58
N LYS A 239 -17.43 11.11 -31.98
CA LYS A 239 -16.53 11.14 -33.14
C LYS A 239 -15.34 10.19 -32.98
N VAL A 240 -14.77 10.06 -31.77
CA VAL A 240 -13.66 9.15 -31.48
C VAL A 240 -14.11 7.68 -31.59
N VAL A 241 -15.28 7.34 -31.04
CA VAL A 241 -15.84 5.99 -31.14
C VAL A 241 -16.23 5.59 -32.56
N MET A 242 -16.75 6.54 -33.37
CA MET A 242 -17.16 6.27 -34.74
C MET A 242 -15.99 6.18 -35.75
N LYS A 243 -14.83 6.80 -35.47
CA LYS A 243 -13.67 6.78 -36.38
C LYS A 243 -12.94 5.43 -36.40
N LYS A 244 -13.20 4.53 -35.48
CA LYS A 244 -12.62 3.18 -35.39
C LYS A 244 -13.48 2.08 -36.04
N LYS A 245 -14.59 2.46 -36.70
CA LYS A 245 -15.51 1.49 -37.37
C LYS A 245 -15.40 1.44 -38.90
N ASN A 246 -14.43 2.16 -39.47
CA ASN A 246 -14.12 2.11 -40.91
C ASN A 246 -12.71 1.58 -41.14
#